data_cba20232b9401acbb3a1760f64c7f591
#
_entry.id   cba20232b9401acbb3a1760f64c7f591
#
_cell.length_a   1.000
_cell.length_b   1.000
_cell.length_c   1.000
_cell.angle_alpha   90.00
_cell.angle_beta   90.00
_cell.angle_gamma   90.00
#
_symmetry.space_group_name_H-M   'P 1'
#
loop_
_entity.id
_entity.type
_entity.pdbx_description
1 polymer ?
#
loop_
_entity_poly.entity_id
_entity_poly.type
_entity_poly.pdbx_seq_one_letter_code
_entity_poly.pdbx_strand_id
1 'polypeptide(L)'
;LPTGNGKSIDFSLDGSAIAVTHENSPYVTAYPWSGSGFGTKYADPVTLPASIGRATSFSTVGDPQTAYNEYVAVAQDGTPFVQAYPWSASGFGSKFSNPATLPADTCWGISFSSDSSALAVAHGSAPRVSAYPWSGSGFGTKFANPATLPVTTGRGIAFSPDDSAIAVAHTGSPYVSAYPWSGSGFGTKFANPATLPTGPGYGVDFSPDGSVIAVAHDGTPYVTAYPWSGSGFGTKFSNPSTTHTGDSFGVAFSPDGAAIAVAGYNSPFITAYPWSGSGFGTKFANPATLPASDANGVSFSPDGSAIAVAHAVSPWVSAYPWSGSGFGTKFADPSTLPTGTGKGVNFSPDGSAIAVGHFTSPYVTAYPWSGSGFGTKYSNPSPLPNSYVPAVAFGRIAV
;
A
#
# COMPACT_ATOMS: atom_id res chain seq x y z
N LEU A 1 8.53 13.26 17.55
CA LEU A 1 7.56 12.18 17.53
C LEU A 1 6.34 12.61 16.73
N PRO A 2 5.80 11.73 15.88
CA PRO A 2 4.41 11.84 15.54
C PRO A 2 3.59 11.83 16.83
N THR A 3 2.62 12.73 16.93
CA THR A 3 1.84 12.95 18.14
C THR A 3 0.52 12.20 18.17
N GLY A 4 0.33 11.19 17.30
CA GLY A 4 -0.91 10.41 17.19
C GLY A 4 -0.74 9.07 16.47
N ASN A 5 -1.85 8.32 16.37
CA ASN A 5 -1.87 7.01 15.70
C ASN A 5 -1.31 7.07 14.28
N GLY A 6 -0.24 6.34 14.00
CA GLY A 6 0.25 6.12 12.65
C GLY A 6 -0.80 5.37 11.80
N LYS A 7 -0.96 5.75 10.55
CA LYS A 7 -1.98 5.21 9.63
C LYS A 7 -1.39 4.57 8.39
N SER A 8 -0.26 5.04 7.93
CA SER A 8 0.44 4.51 6.77
C SER A 8 1.92 4.87 6.87
N ILE A 9 2.72 4.11 6.17
CA ILE A 9 4.16 4.34 6.04
C ILE A 9 4.56 4.05 4.60
N ASP A 10 5.48 4.84 4.07
CA ASP A 10 6.08 4.62 2.76
C ASP A 10 7.55 5.04 2.78
N PHE A 11 8.34 4.48 1.86
CA PHE A 11 9.76 4.82 1.68
C PHE A 11 9.94 5.66 0.43
N SER A 12 10.97 6.50 0.47
CA SER A 12 11.47 7.18 -0.74
C SER A 12 11.96 6.16 -1.78
N LEU A 13 11.92 6.57 -3.05
CA LEU A 13 12.29 5.72 -4.18
C LEU A 13 13.72 5.16 -4.04
N ASP A 14 14.64 5.97 -3.54
CA ASP A 14 16.02 5.59 -3.29
C ASP A 14 16.23 4.83 -1.98
N GLY A 15 15.17 4.60 -1.22
CA GLY A 15 15.21 3.94 0.08
C GLY A 15 15.91 4.73 1.19
N SER A 16 16.31 5.99 0.94
CA SER A 16 17.08 6.79 1.91
C SER A 16 16.22 7.44 3.00
N ALA A 17 14.91 7.38 2.87
CA ALA A 17 13.97 7.99 3.80
C ALA A 17 12.69 7.18 3.99
N ILE A 18 12.00 7.48 5.07
CA ILE A 18 10.73 6.86 5.43
C ILE A 18 9.76 7.93 5.94
N ALA A 19 8.54 7.95 5.41
CA ALA A 19 7.46 8.82 5.86
C ALA A 19 6.38 8.02 6.58
N VAL A 20 5.78 8.61 7.62
CA VAL A 20 4.73 8.00 8.45
C VAL A 20 3.59 8.98 8.61
N THR A 21 2.37 8.59 8.29
CA THR A 21 1.16 9.36 8.61
C THR A 21 0.55 8.90 9.92
N HIS A 22 -0.13 9.81 10.63
CA HIS A 22 -0.68 9.52 11.96
C HIS A 22 -1.85 10.45 12.36
N GLU A 23 -2.51 10.15 13.50
CA GLU A 23 -3.78 10.79 13.91
C GLU A 23 -3.64 12.18 14.51
N ASN A 24 -2.53 12.50 15.17
CA ASN A 24 -2.36 13.78 15.81
C ASN A 24 -1.32 14.64 15.07
N SER A 25 -1.35 15.96 15.31
CA SER A 25 -0.34 16.86 14.75
C SER A 25 1.09 16.41 15.14
N PRO A 26 2.04 16.41 14.18
CA PRO A 26 1.98 16.99 12.84
C PRO A 26 1.34 16.13 11.74
N TYR A 27 0.68 15.02 12.04
CA TYR A 27 -0.06 14.14 11.15
C TYR A 27 0.77 13.38 10.11
N VAL A 28 1.95 13.84 9.79
CA VAL A 28 3.00 13.18 9.01
C VAL A 28 4.36 13.50 9.60
N THR A 29 5.23 12.50 9.65
CA THR A 29 6.63 12.67 10.04
C THR A 29 7.50 11.84 9.11
N ALA A 30 8.75 12.27 8.94
CA ALA A 30 9.70 11.50 8.16
C ALA A 30 11.07 11.46 8.85
N TYR A 31 11.86 10.47 8.46
CA TYR A 31 13.17 10.19 9.02
C TYR A 31 14.13 9.78 7.90
N PRO A 32 15.40 10.20 7.95
CA PRO A 32 16.42 9.56 7.13
C PRO A 32 16.44 8.07 7.42
N TRP A 33 16.63 7.31 6.39
CA TRP A 33 16.78 5.87 6.47
C TRP A 33 18.13 5.46 5.91
N SER A 34 18.81 4.56 6.58
CA SER A 34 20.05 3.96 6.12
C SER A 34 20.17 2.54 6.63
N GLY A 35 21.14 1.78 6.17
CA GLY A 35 21.41 0.44 6.70
C GLY A 35 21.68 0.39 8.22
N SER A 36 21.81 1.54 8.89
CA SER A 36 21.92 1.66 10.36
C SER A 36 20.63 2.10 11.05
N GLY A 37 19.54 2.33 10.31
CA GLY A 37 18.19 2.60 10.84
C GLY A 37 17.72 4.04 10.70
N PHE A 38 16.80 4.43 11.58
CA PHE A 38 16.24 5.79 11.62
C PHE A 38 17.32 6.79 11.99
N GLY A 39 17.55 7.77 11.14
CA GLY A 39 18.32 8.94 11.48
C GLY A 39 17.52 9.92 12.35
N THR A 40 18.09 11.09 12.58
CA THR A 40 17.38 12.18 13.27
C THR A 40 16.17 12.60 12.46
N LYS A 41 14.99 12.64 13.11
CA LYS A 41 13.75 13.08 12.45
C LYS A 41 13.98 14.33 11.63
N TYR A 42 13.55 14.35 10.39
CA TYR A 42 13.48 15.58 9.62
C TYR A 42 12.59 16.60 10.32
N ALA A 43 12.84 17.88 10.07
CA ALA A 43 11.93 18.93 10.52
C ALA A 43 10.52 18.62 10.04
N ASP A 44 9.53 18.88 10.88
CA ASP A 44 8.15 18.77 10.47
C ASP A 44 7.85 19.72 9.31
N PRO A 45 6.94 19.37 8.41
CA PRO A 45 6.54 20.30 7.38
C PRO A 45 6.12 21.64 8.00
N VAL A 46 6.60 22.75 7.45
CA VAL A 46 6.24 24.11 7.94
C VAL A 46 4.71 24.29 7.94
N THR A 47 4.03 23.72 6.97
CA THR A 47 2.56 23.65 6.92
C THR A 47 2.15 22.19 7.12
N LEU A 48 1.60 21.90 8.28
CA LEU A 48 1.19 20.56 8.64
C LEU A 48 -0.03 20.08 7.83
N PRO A 49 -0.22 18.75 7.65
CA PRO A 49 -1.52 18.20 7.32
C PRO A 49 -2.58 18.72 8.29
N ALA A 50 -3.78 18.96 7.81
CA ALA A 50 -4.82 19.60 8.62
C ALA A 50 -5.55 18.64 9.57
N SER A 51 -5.37 17.34 9.40
CA SER A 51 -6.06 16.28 10.15
C SER A 51 -5.33 14.94 9.99
N ILE A 52 -5.90 13.89 10.61
CA ILE A 52 -5.40 12.52 10.59
C ILE A 52 -4.93 12.10 9.20
N GLY A 53 -3.65 11.77 9.06
CA GLY A 53 -3.11 11.15 7.87
C GLY A 53 -3.52 9.68 7.77
N ARG A 54 -4.17 9.28 6.70
CA ARG A 54 -4.71 7.91 6.49
C ARG A 54 -3.80 7.04 5.65
N ALA A 55 -3.23 7.60 4.60
CA ALA A 55 -2.31 6.92 3.72
C ALA A 55 -1.22 7.89 3.24
N THR A 56 -0.06 7.37 2.88
CA THR A 56 1.03 8.11 2.28
C THR A 56 1.56 7.36 1.07
N SER A 57 2.07 8.09 0.10
CA SER A 57 2.72 7.54 -1.07
C SER A 57 3.87 8.46 -1.49
N PHE A 58 5.04 7.90 -1.75
CA PHE A 58 6.11 8.60 -2.46
C PHE A 58 5.90 8.47 -3.97
N SER A 59 6.38 9.47 -4.71
CA SER A 59 6.43 9.40 -6.17
C SER A 59 7.44 8.35 -6.62
N THR A 60 7.21 7.78 -7.79
CA THR A 60 8.07 6.76 -8.39
C THR A 60 9.18 7.37 -9.28
N VAL A 61 9.10 8.66 -9.58
CA VAL A 61 10.07 9.40 -10.39
C VAL A 61 10.29 10.79 -9.79
N GLY A 62 11.53 11.21 -9.68
CA GLY A 62 11.91 12.58 -9.31
C GLY A 62 11.88 13.54 -10.50
N ASP A 63 11.73 14.84 -10.24
CA ASP A 63 11.89 15.88 -11.27
C ASP A 63 13.36 16.30 -11.36
N PRO A 64 14.06 15.99 -12.45
CA PRO A 64 15.47 16.34 -12.60
C PRO A 64 15.72 17.86 -12.69
N GLN A 65 14.68 18.68 -12.80
CA GLN A 65 14.80 20.15 -12.91
C GLN A 65 14.64 20.86 -11.55
N THR A 66 14.29 20.13 -10.46
CA THR A 66 14.15 20.70 -9.13
C THR A 66 15.24 20.20 -8.19
N ALA A 67 15.44 20.91 -7.08
CA ALA A 67 16.32 20.46 -5.99
C ALA A 67 15.73 19.25 -5.21
N TYR A 68 14.54 18.81 -5.59
CA TYR A 68 13.82 17.71 -4.97
C TYR A 68 13.72 16.54 -5.95
N ASN A 69 14.12 15.38 -5.48
CA ASN A 69 14.15 14.17 -6.31
C ASN A 69 12.84 13.38 -6.23
N GLU A 70 11.98 13.69 -5.25
CA GLU A 70 10.77 12.93 -4.97
C GLU A 70 9.69 13.83 -4.35
N TYR A 71 8.52 13.28 -4.23
CA TYR A 71 7.37 13.89 -3.57
C TYR A 71 6.72 12.89 -2.64
N VAL A 72 6.21 13.36 -1.51
CA VAL A 72 5.38 12.56 -0.61
C VAL A 72 3.98 13.15 -0.54
N ALA A 73 2.99 12.30 -0.77
CA ALA A 73 1.58 12.68 -0.66
C ALA A 73 0.92 11.94 0.51
N VAL A 74 -0.04 12.60 1.14
CA VAL A 74 -0.75 12.14 2.34
C VAL A 74 -2.24 12.25 2.10
N ALA A 75 -2.96 11.14 2.18
CA ALA A 75 -4.41 11.10 2.30
C ALA A 75 -4.81 11.24 3.77
N GLN A 76 -5.88 11.97 4.06
CA GLN A 76 -6.27 12.32 5.43
C GLN A 76 -7.80 12.43 5.63
N ASP A 77 -8.24 12.49 6.90
CA ASP A 77 -9.65 12.57 7.28
C ASP A 77 -10.26 13.95 7.09
N GLY A 78 -9.53 14.99 7.42
CA GLY A 78 -10.03 16.37 7.41
C GLY A 78 -9.61 17.13 6.16
N THR A 79 -10.33 18.19 5.84
CA THR A 79 -10.00 19.12 4.76
C THR A 79 -8.55 19.59 4.88
N PRO A 80 -7.75 19.55 3.80
CA PRO A 80 -8.15 19.35 2.39
C PRO A 80 -8.20 17.90 1.91
N PHE A 81 -8.22 16.91 2.79
CA PHE A 81 -8.29 15.48 2.54
C PHE A 81 -7.07 14.86 1.85
N VAL A 82 -6.29 15.64 1.11
CA VAL A 82 -5.01 15.26 0.51
C VAL A 82 -4.05 16.43 0.55
N GLN A 83 -2.79 16.13 0.86
CA GLN A 83 -1.70 17.11 0.82
C GLN A 83 -0.44 16.46 0.28
N ALA A 84 0.49 17.28 -0.20
CA ALA A 84 1.76 16.79 -0.71
C ALA A 84 2.90 17.77 -0.42
N TYR A 85 4.11 17.21 -0.41
CA TYR A 85 5.33 17.89 -0.06
C TYR A 85 6.45 17.48 -1.01
N PRO A 86 7.31 18.40 -1.46
CA PRO A 86 8.58 18.03 -2.05
C PRO A 86 9.42 17.24 -1.04
N TRP A 87 10.17 16.29 -1.53
CA TRP A 87 11.05 15.47 -0.72
C TRP A 87 12.50 15.52 -1.21
N SER A 88 13.44 15.60 -0.30
CA SER A 88 14.87 15.54 -0.57
C SER A 88 15.61 14.88 0.61
N ALA A 89 16.90 14.64 0.48
CA ALA A 89 17.73 14.16 1.57
C ALA A 89 17.72 15.06 2.83
N SER A 90 17.21 16.28 2.74
CA SER A 90 16.99 17.18 3.88
C SER A 90 15.58 17.07 4.48
N GLY A 91 14.70 16.23 3.94
CA GLY A 91 13.34 16.00 4.42
C GLY A 91 12.27 16.74 3.62
N PHE A 92 11.18 17.07 4.29
CA PHE A 92 10.05 17.77 3.69
C PHE A 92 10.43 19.18 3.25
N GLY A 93 10.18 19.48 1.98
CA GLY A 93 10.15 20.85 1.51
C GLY A 93 8.86 21.58 1.91
N SER A 94 8.69 22.79 1.41
CA SER A 94 7.47 23.57 1.63
C SER A 94 6.27 22.88 1.02
N LYS A 95 5.20 22.71 1.79
CA LYS A 95 3.95 22.08 1.32
C LYS A 95 3.47 22.72 0.02
N PHE A 96 3.13 21.90 -0.93
CA PHE A 96 2.43 22.38 -2.13
C PHE A 96 1.08 23.02 -1.80
N SER A 97 0.65 23.95 -2.60
CA SER A 97 -0.71 24.49 -2.52
C SER A 97 -1.72 23.35 -2.54
N ASN A 98 -2.77 23.46 -1.76
CA ASN A 98 -3.85 22.47 -1.82
C ASN A 98 -4.44 22.42 -3.23
N PRO A 99 -4.98 21.27 -3.65
CA PRO A 99 -5.73 21.24 -4.89
C PRO A 99 -6.85 22.29 -4.87
N ALA A 100 -7.02 23.03 -5.95
CA ALA A 100 -8.08 24.04 -6.08
C ALA A 100 -9.48 23.41 -5.90
N THR A 101 -9.65 22.18 -6.35
CA THR A 101 -10.86 21.36 -6.12
C THR A 101 -10.48 20.18 -5.25
N LEU A 102 -10.94 20.16 -4.02
CA LEU A 102 -10.61 19.12 -3.04
C LEU A 102 -11.33 17.80 -3.34
N PRO A 103 -10.79 16.65 -2.86
CA PRO A 103 -11.60 15.44 -2.67
C PRO A 103 -12.83 15.76 -1.82
N ALA A 104 -13.90 15.00 -1.98
CA ALA A 104 -15.19 15.33 -1.34
C ALA A 104 -15.29 14.87 0.12
N ASP A 105 -14.37 14.02 0.60
CA ASP A 105 -14.44 13.39 1.93
C ASP A 105 -13.12 12.73 2.29
N THR A 106 -13.04 12.16 3.50
CA THR A 106 -11.94 11.33 3.99
C THR A 106 -11.37 10.44 2.89
N CYS A 107 -10.08 10.58 2.64
CA CYS A 107 -9.36 9.74 1.70
C CYS A 107 -8.77 8.51 2.41
N TRP A 108 -9.06 7.33 1.86
CA TRP A 108 -8.64 6.03 2.42
C TRP A 108 -7.46 5.41 1.67
N GLY A 109 -7.38 5.62 0.38
CA GLY A 109 -6.31 5.12 -0.48
C GLY A 109 -5.70 6.26 -1.29
N ILE A 110 -4.43 6.13 -1.61
CA ILE A 110 -3.67 7.09 -2.41
C ILE A 110 -2.64 6.33 -3.25
N SER A 111 -2.45 6.77 -4.48
CA SER A 111 -1.45 6.19 -5.39
C SER A 111 -0.96 7.25 -6.37
N PHE A 112 0.35 7.28 -6.62
CA PHE A 112 0.90 7.92 -7.81
C PHE A 112 0.81 6.98 -9.01
N SER A 113 0.70 7.54 -10.21
CA SER A 113 0.98 6.81 -11.46
C SER A 113 2.45 6.38 -11.51
N SER A 114 2.78 5.37 -12.31
CA SER A 114 4.15 4.83 -12.37
C SER A 114 5.14 5.87 -12.89
N ASP A 115 4.68 6.76 -13.75
CA ASP A 115 5.46 7.90 -14.29
C ASP A 115 5.40 9.14 -13.39
N SER A 116 4.66 9.08 -12.26
CA SER A 116 4.41 10.20 -11.36
C SER A 116 3.77 11.45 -12.02
N SER A 117 3.15 11.31 -13.17
CA SER A 117 2.44 12.42 -13.83
C SER A 117 1.06 12.68 -13.24
N ALA A 118 0.56 11.78 -12.40
CA ALA A 118 -0.73 11.88 -11.75
C ALA A 118 -0.71 11.37 -10.31
N LEU A 119 -1.59 11.93 -9.49
CA LEU A 119 -1.90 11.46 -8.14
C LEU A 119 -3.39 11.19 -8.03
N ALA A 120 -3.76 10.02 -7.55
CA ALA A 120 -5.15 9.65 -7.36
C ALA A 120 -5.45 9.24 -5.92
N VAL A 121 -6.68 9.53 -5.46
CA VAL A 121 -7.16 9.19 -4.13
C VAL A 121 -8.53 8.53 -4.20
N ALA A 122 -8.74 7.50 -3.36
CA ALA A 122 -10.04 6.89 -3.10
C ALA A 122 -10.63 7.47 -1.82
N HIS A 123 -11.90 7.84 -1.81
CA HIS A 123 -12.52 8.55 -0.69
C HIS A 123 -13.99 8.20 -0.43
N GLY A 124 -14.53 8.69 0.71
CA GLY A 124 -15.81 8.26 1.26
C GLY A 124 -17.03 8.68 0.44
N SER A 125 -17.14 9.96 0.10
CA SER A 125 -18.30 10.54 -0.57
C SER A 125 -18.13 10.63 -2.09
N ALA A 126 -19.24 10.79 -2.84
CA ALA A 126 -19.15 11.00 -4.29
C ALA A 126 -18.22 12.19 -4.64
N PRO A 127 -17.36 12.08 -5.65
CA PRO A 127 -17.28 11.02 -6.65
C PRO A 127 -16.51 9.74 -6.24
N ARG A 128 -16.07 9.60 -5.01
CA ARG A 128 -15.39 8.46 -4.40
C ARG A 128 -13.98 8.18 -4.91
N VAL A 129 -13.60 8.82 -5.97
CA VAL A 129 -12.25 8.86 -6.54
C VAL A 129 -12.01 10.25 -7.10
N SER A 130 -10.83 10.78 -6.87
CA SER A 130 -10.35 12.04 -7.44
C SER A 130 -8.93 11.84 -7.93
N ALA A 131 -8.59 12.46 -9.05
CA ALA A 131 -7.24 12.44 -9.58
C ALA A 131 -6.82 13.84 -10.02
N TYR A 132 -5.52 14.09 -9.96
CA TYR A 132 -4.90 15.36 -10.23
C TYR A 132 -3.69 15.15 -11.13
N PRO A 133 -3.49 15.97 -12.16
CA PRO A 133 -2.19 16.05 -12.79
C PRO A 133 -1.16 16.38 -11.73
N TRP A 134 -0.02 15.75 -11.82
CA TRP A 134 1.08 15.99 -10.92
C TRP A 134 2.29 16.49 -11.71
N SER A 135 2.97 17.47 -11.17
CA SER A 135 4.22 17.99 -11.70
C SER A 135 5.09 18.45 -10.53
N GLY A 136 6.34 18.77 -10.78
CA GLY A 136 7.23 19.34 -9.76
C GLY A 136 6.72 20.60 -9.07
N SER A 137 5.63 21.21 -9.55
CA SER A 137 4.95 22.36 -8.93
C SER A 137 3.72 21.96 -8.08
N GLY A 138 3.41 20.65 -7.96
CA GLY A 138 2.31 20.13 -7.13
C GLY A 138 1.07 19.76 -7.92
N PHE A 139 -0.09 19.90 -7.27
CA PHE A 139 -1.38 19.53 -7.85
C PHE A 139 -1.77 20.45 -9.00
N GLY A 140 -2.02 19.87 -10.15
CA GLY A 140 -2.68 20.56 -11.26
C GLY A 140 -4.20 20.66 -11.04
N THR A 141 -4.91 21.16 -12.04
CA THR A 141 -6.39 21.20 -12.03
C THR A 141 -6.94 19.78 -11.97
N LYS A 142 -7.79 19.52 -10.97
CA LYS A 142 -8.43 18.20 -10.79
C LYS A 142 -9.01 17.72 -12.12
N PHE A 143 -8.71 16.50 -12.49
CA PHE A 143 -9.34 15.87 -13.65
C PHE A 143 -10.85 15.81 -13.46
N ALA A 144 -11.59 15.83 -14.58
CA ALA A 144 -13.03 15.59 -14.56
C ALA A 144 -13.34 14.28 -13.82
N ASN A 145 -14.43 14.28 -13.08
CA ASN A 145 -14.87 13.04 -12.43
C ASN A 145 -15.20 12.00 -13.50
N PRO A 146 -15.02 10.71 -13.20
CA PRO A 146 -15.51 9.68 -14.10
C PRO A 146 -17.00 9.86 -14.37
N ALA A 147 -17.42 9.72 -15.61
CA ALA A 147 -18.84 9.82 -15.98
C ALA A 147 -19.71 8.80 -15.24
N THR A 148 -19.17 7.62 -14.95
CA THR A 148 -19.78 6.60 -14.10
C THR A 148 -18.93 6.41 -12.86
N LEU A 149 -19.46 6.78 -11.71
CA LEU A 149 -18.75 6.78 -10.43
C LEU A 149 -18.64 5.36 -9.83
N PRO A 150 -17.62 5.09 -8.97
CA PRO A 150 -17.71 3.98 -8.03
C PRO A 150 -18.99 4.10 -7.18
N VAL A 151 -19.61 2.99 -6.82
CA VAL A 151 -20.98 3.01 -6.23
C VAL A 151 -20.99 3.49 -4.78
N THR A 152 -19.97 3.18 -4.00
CA THR A 152 -19.85 3.55 -2.58
C THR A 152 -18.44 3.95 -2.22
N THR A 153 -18.15 4.09 -0.93
CA THR A 153 -16.85 4.45 -0.37
C THR A 153 -15.70 3.71 -1.05
N GLY A 154 -14.82 4.47 -1.69
CA GLY A 154 -13.55 3.96 -2.21
C GLY A 154 -12.59 3.65 -1.06
N ARG A 155 -11.96 2.49 -1.11
CA ARG A 155 -11.01 2.00 -0.08
C ARG A 155 -9.61 1.86 -0.62
N GLY A 156 -9.40 0.97 -1.57
CA GLY A 156 -8.12 0.77 -2.25
C GLY A 156 -8.09 1.45 -3.62
N ILE A 157 -6.92 1.82 -4.07
CA ILE A 157 -6.71 2.41 -5.38
C ILE A 157 -5.33 1.98 -5.91
N ALA A 158 -5.26 1.63 -7.18
CA ALA A 158 -4.01 1.30 -7.85
C ALA A 158 -4.04 1.74 -9.31
N PHE A 159 -2.90 2.23 -9.81
CA PHE A 159 -2.64 2.35 -11.23
C PHE A 159 -2.12 1.02 -11.78
N SER A 160 -2.41 0.71 -13.04
CA SER A 160 -1.73 -0.37 -13.73
C SER A 160 -0.25 -0.02 -13.93
N PRO A 161 0.67 -1.00 -14.02
CA PRO A 161 2.10 -0.72 -14.16
C PRO A 161 2.49 0.11 -15.39
N ASP A 162 1.66 0.07 -16.43
CA ASP A 162 1.82 0.82 -17.68
C ASP A 162 1.06 2.16 -17.70
N ASP A 163 0.44 2.53 -16.58
CA ASP A 163 -0.43 3.70 -16.43
C ASP A 163 -1.59 3.78 -17.43
N SER A 164 -1.96 2.68 -18.06
CA SER A 164 -3.11 2.67 -19.00
C SER A 164 -4.46 2.59 -18.30
N ALA A 165 -4.48 2.28 -17.00
CA ALA A 165 -5.70 2.11 -16.23
C ALA A 165 -5.52 2.49 -14.75
N ILE A 166 -6.66 2.78 -14.11
CA ILE A 166 -6.77 2.98 -12.67
C ILE A 166 -7.94 2.17 -12.13
N ALA A 167 -7.73 1.47 -11.03
CA ALA A 167 -8.74 0.65 -10.37
C ALA A 167 -9.03 1.13 -8.96
N VAL A 168 -10.28 1.03 -8.54
CA VAL A 168 -10.77 1.42 -7.21
C VAL A 168 -11.55 0.27 -6.60
N ALA A 169 -11.08 -0.27 -5.48
CA ALA A 169 -11.86 -1.17 -4.64
C ALA A 169 -12.83 -0.35 -3.76
N HIS A 170 -14.07 -0.79 -3.63
CA HIS A 170 -15.10 -0.07 -2.88
C HIS A 170 -16.12 -1.01 -2.23
N THR A 171 -16.85 -0.50 -1.24
CA THR A 171 -17.66 -1.34 -0.35
C THR A 171 -19.02 -1.76 -0.90
N GLY A 172 -19.49 -1.20 -2.00
CA GLY A 172 -20.77 -1.56 -2.63
C GLY A 172 -20.57 -2.31 -3.94
N SER A 173 -21.53 -3.14 -4.31
CA SER A 173 -21.49 -3.82 -5.63
C SER A 173 -21.36 -2.79 -6.77
N PRO A 174 -20.46 -3.02 -7.74
CA PRO A 174 -19.72 -4.25 -8.06
C PRO A 174 -18.39 -4.48 -7.29
N TYR A 175 -18.13 -3.74 -6.22
CA TYR A 175 -17.00 -3.86 -5.30
C TYR A 175 -15.63 -3.45 -5.88
N VAL A 176 -15.52 -3.35 -7.17
CA VAL A 176 -14.38 -2.81 -7.91
C VAL A 176 -14.87 -2.05 -9.15
N SER A 177 -14.23 -0.94 -9.44
CA SER A 177 -14.43 -0.16 -10.66
C SER A 177 -13.07 0.14 -11.27
N ALA A 178 -12.98 0.08 -12.59
CA ALA A 178 -11.76 0.45 -13.29
C ALA A 178 -12.07 1.36 -14.48
N TYR A 179 -11.10 2.19 -14.81
CA TYR A 179 -11.20 3.23 -15.83
C TYR A 179 -9.95 3.23 -16.70
N PRO A 180 -10.07 3.41 -18.01
CA PRO A 180 -8.92 3.77 -18.82
C PRO A 180 -8.27 5.03 -18.26
N TRP A 181 -6.98 5.07 -18.28
CA TRP A 181 -6.18 6.23 -17.91
C TRP A 181 -5.24 6.59 -19.06
N SER A 182 -5.15 7.85 -19.39
CA SER A 182 -4.35 8.33 -20.53
C SER A 182 -3.49 9.55 -20.17
N GLY A 183 -3.29 9.84 -18.88
CA GLY A 183 -2.66 11.08 -18.43
C GLY A 183 -3.55 12.33 -18.57
N SER A 184 -4.68 12.23 -19.28
CA SER A 184 -5.65 13.33 -19.41
C SER A 184 -6.91 13.12 -18.55
N GLY A 185 -6.92 12.08 -17.71
CA GLY A 185 -7.99 11.78 -16.75
C GLY A 185 -8.68 10.43 -16.99
N PHE A 186 -9.83 10.26 -16.35
CA PHE A 186 -10.60 9.04 -16.42
C PHE A 186 -11.30 8.91 -17.77
N GLY A 187 -11.07 7.81 -18.46
CA GLY A 187 -11.86 7.41 -19.61
C GLY A 187 -13.24 6.85 -19.21
N THR A 188 -13.97 6.35 -20.16
CA THR A 188 -15.25 5.66 -19.91
C THR A 188 -15.01 4.43 -19.04
N LYS A 189 -15.73 4.33 -17.92
CA LYS A 189 -15.61 3.17 -17.00
C LYS A 189 -15.69 1.88 -17.79
N PHE A 190 -14.73 0.99 -17.55
CA PHE A 190 -14.82 -0.35 -18.09
C PHE A 190 -16.09 -1.06 -17.63
N ALA A 191 -16.59 -1.98 -18.43
CA ALA A 191 -17.69 -2.86 -18.01
C ALA A 191 -17.34 -3.52 -16.67
N ASN A 192 -18.32 -3.69 -15.82
CA ASN A 192 -18.11 -4.46 -14.60
C ASN A 192 -17.67 -5.87 -14.95
N PRO A 193 -16.89 -6.52 -14.09
CA PRO A 193 -16.63 -7.94 -14.26
C PRO A 193 -17.95 -8.70 -14.42
N ALA A 194 -18.03 -9.61 -15.37
CA ALA A 194 -19.22 -10.44 -15.59
C ALA A 194 -19.56 -11.29 -14.34
N THR A 195 -18.55 -11.69 -13.60
CA THR A 195 -18.69 -12.31 -12.27
C THR A 195 -18.01 -11.40 -11.26
N LEU A 196 -18.78 -10.84 -10.36
CA LEU A 196 -18.31 -9.88 -9.36
C LEU A 196 -17.51 -10.54 -8.23
N PRO A 197 -16.65 -9.81 -7.51
CA PRO A 197 -16.28 -10.17 -6.14
C PRO A 197 -17.54 -10.40 -5.29
N THR A 198 -17.45 -11.22 -4.28
CA THR A 198 -18.62 -11.66 -3.50
C THR A 198 -18.98 -10.74 -2.34
N GLY A 199 -18.18 -9.71 -2.09
CA GLY A 199 -18.41 -8.75 -1.00
C GLY A 199 -17.56 -7.48 -1.13
N PRO A 200 -17.67 -6.55 -0.16
CA PRO A 200 -16.92 -5.31 -0.09
C PRO A 200 -15.45 -5.45 -0.42
N GLY A 201 -14.97 -4.67 -1.39
CA GLY A 201 -13.57 -4.61 -1.76
C GLY A 201 -12.78 -3.66 -0.85
N TYR A 202 -11.63 -4.12 -0.36
CA TYR A 202 -10.75 -3.33 0.49
C TYR A 202 -9.39 -3.05 -0.15
N GLY A 203 -8.77 -4.05 -0.74
CA GLY A 203 -7.51 -3.93 -1.45
C GLY A 203 -7.65 -4.25 -2.94
N VAL A 204 -6.84 -3.62 -3.75
CA VAL A 204 -6.73 -3.91 -5.18
C VAL A 204 -5.26 -3.80 -5.58
N ASP A 205 -4.79 -4.72 -6.39
CA ASP A 205 -3.43 -4.70 -6.93
C ASP A 205 -3.41 -5.25 -8.35
N PHE A 206 -2.47 -4.76 -9.16
CA PHE A 206 -2.16 -5.29 -10.48
C PHE A 206 -0.94 -6.19 -10.39
N SER A 207 -0.90 -7.25 -11.21
CA SER A 207 0.33 -8.03 -11.39
C SER A 207 1.45 -7.16 -11.96
N PRO A 208 2.74 -7.47 -11.68
CA PRO A 208 3.86 -6.66 -12.17
C PRO A 208 3.90 -6.48 -13.69
N ASP A 209 3.44 -7.46 -14.43
CA ASP A 209 3.32 -7.43 -15.89
C ASP A 209 2.06 -6.73 -16.42
N GLY A 210 1.19 -6.29 -15.50
CA GLY A 210 -0.07 -5.63 -15.84
C GLY A 210 -1.14 -6.55 -16.46
N SER A 211 -0.92 -7.86 -16.52
CA SER A 211 -1.84 -8.79 -17.19
C SER A 211 -3.01 -9.24 -16.31
N VAL A 212 -2.97 -8.93 -15.02
CA VAL A 212 -3.97 -9.38 -14.04
C VAL A 212 -4.30 -8.25 -13.06
N ILE A 213 -5.55 -8.22 -12.63
CA ILE A 213 -6.01 -7.42 -11.50
C ILE A 213 -6.60 -8.33 -10.42
N ALA A 214 -6.22 -8.16 -9.17
CA ALA A 214 -6.73 -8.89 -8.02
C ALA A 214 -7.39 -7.96 -7.02
N VAL A 215 -8.46 -8.45 -6.39
CA VAL A 215 -9.25 -7.72 -5.38
C VAL A 215 -9.35 -8.56 -4.12
N ALA A 216 -8.90 -8.02 -2.99
CA ALA A 216 -9.17 -8.56 -1.66
C ALA A 216 -10.51 -8.04 -1.17
N HIS A 217 -11.37 -8.91 -0.64
CA HIS A 217 -12.74 -8.56 -0.29
C HIS A 217 -13.33 -9.43 0.82
N ASP A 218 -14.45 -8.99 1.39
CA ASP A 218 -15.30 -9.84 2.22
C ASP A 218 -16.00 -10.91 1.39
N GLY A 219 -16.32 -12.02 2.03
CA GLY A 219 -17.07 -13.10 1.42
C GLY A 219 -16.23 -14.05 0.58
N THR A 220 -16.55 -15.33 0.69
CA THR A 220 -15.85 -16.42 -0.03
C THR A 220 -15.88 -16.18 -1.54
N PRO A 221 -14.74 -16.23 -2.28
CA PRO A 221 -13.45 -16.82 -1.88
C PRO A 221 -12.46 -15.83 -1.22
N TYR A 222 -12.88 -14.62 -0.84
CA TYR A 222 -12.10 -13.57 -0.18
C TYR A 222 -11.02 -12.91 -1.05
N VAL A 223 -10.72 -13.47 -2.18
CA VAL A 223 -9.89 -12.89 -3.24
C VAL A 223 -10.48 -13.27 -4.59
N THR A 224 -10.52 -12.31 -5.48
CA THR A 224 -10.96 -12.51 -6.86
C THR A 224 -9.95 -11.90 -7.80
N ALA A 225 -9.61 -12.60 -8.87
CA ALA A 225 -8.68 -12.12 -9.88
C ALA A 225 -9.29 -12.24 -11.29
N TYR A 226 -8.88 -11.32 -12.15
CA TYR A 226 -9.34 -11.21 -13.53
C TYR A 226 -8.16 -11.00 -14.46
N PRO A 227 -8.16 -11.62 -15.65
CA PRO A 227 -7.28 -11.17 -16.71
C PRO A 227 -7.49 -9.68 -16.96
N TRP A 228 -6.40 -8.97 -17.18
CA TRP A 228 -6.41 -7.57 -17.53
C TRP A 228 -5.66 -7.36 -18.84
N SER A 229 -6.25 -6.67 -19.80
CA SER A 229 -5.68 -6.48 -21.13
C SER A 229 -5.72 -5.01 -21.59
N GLY A 230 -5.91 -4.05 -20.67
CA GLY A 230 -6.13 -2.66 -21.05
C GLY A 230 -7.52 -2.37 -21.64
N SER A 231 -8.31 -3.39 -21.96
CA SER A 231 -9.71 -3.25 -22.39
C SER A 231 -10.71 -3.57 -21.27
N GLY A 232 -10.24 -3.81 -20.06
CA GLY A 232 -11.04 -4.06 -18.88
C GLY A 232 -10.88 -5.46 -18.30
N PHE A 233 -11.85 -5.84 -17.48
CA PHE A 233 -11.86 -7.14 -16.81
C PHE A 233 -12.18 -8.26 -17.81
N GLY A 234 -11.30 -9.23 -17.91
CA GLY A 234 -11.57 -10.46 -18.60
C GLY A 234 -12.50 -11.38 -17.80
N THR A 235 -12.70 -12.59 -18.27
CA THR A 235 -13.46 -13.62 -17.55
C THR A 235 -12.75 -13.93 -16.21
N LYS A 236 -13.49 -13.82 -15.12
CA LYS A 236 -12.96 -14.13 -13.78
C LYS A 236 -12.24 -15.48 -13.79
N PHE A 237 -11.02 -15.50 -13.27
CA PHE A 237 -10.34 -16.77 -13.04
C PHE A 237 -11.15 -17.65 -12.09
N SER A 238 -11.02 -18.95 -12.24
CA SER A 238 -11.60 -19.90 -11.29
C SER A 238 -11.16 -19.55 -9.87
N ASN A 239 -12.05 -19.72 -8.92
CA ASN A 239 -11.68 -19.55 -7.52
C ASN A 239 -10.54 -20.51 -7.17
N PRO A 240 -9.69 -20.13 -6.22
CA PRO A 240 -8.74 -21.10 -5.66
C PRO A 240 -9.49 -22.35 -5.20
N SER A 241 -8.96 -23.53 -5.51
CA SER A 241 -9.55 -24.80 -5.06
C SER A 241 -9.65 -24.94 -3.55
N THR A 242 -8.76 -24.25 -2.84
CA THR A 242 -8.79 -24.04 -1.38
C THR A 242 -8.74 -22.56 -1.14
N THR A 243 -9.83 -21.96 -0.67
CA THR A 243 -9.95 -20.53 -0.44
C THR A 243 -9.24 -20.09 0.85
N HIS A 244 -8.96 -18.81 0.94
CA HIS A 244 -8.70 -18.17 2.25
C HIS A 244 -9.94 -18.36 3.17
N THR A 245 -9.80 -18.19 4.47
CA THR A 245 -10.82 -18.57 5.45
C THR A 245 -11.42 -17.39 6.21
N GLY A 246 -11.39 -16.20 5.68
CA GLY A 246 -11.98 -15.00 6.33
C GLY A 246 -11.78 -13.76 5.50
N ASP A 247 -12.36 -12.66 5.93
CA ASP A 247 -12.31 -11.39 5.22
C ASP A 247 -10.86 -11.00 4.94
N SER A 248 -10.58 -10.61 3.71
CA SER A 248 -9.23 -10.26 3.28
C SER A 248 -9.06 -8.77 3.13
N PHE A 249 -7.98 -8.26 3.73
CA PHE A 249 -7.64 -6.83 3.73
C PHE A 249 -6.49 -6.50 2.80
N GLY A 250 -5.54 -7.41 2.64
CA GLY A 250 -4.36 -7.24 1.80
C GLY A 250 -4.25 -8.33 0.74
N VAL A 251 -3.82 -7.91 -0.43
CA VAL A 251 -3.40 -8.79 -1.53
C VAL A 251 -2.10 -8.25 -2.10
N ALA A 252 -1.18 -9.14 -2.44
CA ALA A 252 0.08 -8.76 -3.07
C ALA A 252 0.52 -9.82 -4.07
N PHE A 253 1.01 -9.39 -5.22
CA PHE A 253 1.75 -10.25 -6.14
C PHE A 253 3.22 -10.32 -5.75
N SER A 254 3.85 -11.48 -5.97
CA SER A 254 5.31 -11.57 -5.89
C SER A 254 5.96 -10.72 -7.01
N PRO A 255 7.18 -10.21 -6.81
CA PRO A 255 7.82 -9.34 -7.81
C PRO A 255 7.99 -9.98 -9.19
N ASP A 256 8.16 -11.29 -9.24
CA ASP A 256 8.24 -12.08 -10.48
C ASP A 256 6.87 -12.41 -11.08
N GLY A 257 5.78 -12.02 -10.41
CA GLY A 257 4.41 -12.34 -10.82
C GLY A 257 4.03 -13.81 -10.71
N ALA A 258 4.90 -14.68 -10.16
CA ALA A 258 4.66 -16.13 -10.12
C ALA A 258 3.80 -16.59 -8.93
N ALA A 259 3.48 -15.69 -8.00
CA ALA A 259 2.63 -15.99 -6.87
C ALA A 259 1.74 -14.80 -6.48
N ILE A 260 0.64 -15.13 -5.80
CA ILE A 260 -0.26 -14.16 -5.17
C ILE A 260 -0.49 -14.58 -3.71
N ALA A 261 -0.35 -13.64 -2.79
CA ALA A 261 -0.58 -13.84 -1.37
C ALA A 261 -1.78 -13.01 -0.89
N VAL A 262 -2.52 -13.55 0.06
CA VAL A 262 -3.74 -12.96 0.62
C VAL A 262 -3.64 -13.00 2.13
N ALA A 263 -3.76 -11.86 2.77
CA ALA A 263 -3.78 -11.70 4.23
C ALA A 263 -5.18 -11.33 4.72
N GLY A 264 -5.62 -11.92 5.80
CA GLY A 264 -6.94 -11.65 6.33
C GLY A 264 -7.22 -12.34 7.68
N TYR A 265 -8.48 -12.34 8.05
CA TYR A 265 -8.98 -12.95 9.28
C TYR A 265 -9.02 -14.47 9.19
N ASN A 266 -9.06 -15.11 10.33
CA ASN A 266 -9.12 -16.54 10.53
C ASN A 266 -7.89 -17.32 10.05
N SER A 267 -7.58 -18.39 10.78
CA SER A 267 -6.48 -19.30 10.44
C SER A 267 -6.69 -19.90 9.05
N PRO A 268 -5.64 -19.95 8.22
CA PRO A 268 -4.22 -19.76 8.52
C PRO A 268 -3.72 -18.30 8.48
N PHE A 269 -4.57 -17.29 8.42
CA PHE A 269 -4.29 -15.86 8.41
C PHE A 269 -3.57 -15.35 7.16
N ILE A 270 -2.77 -16.19 6.53
CA ILE A 270 -2.07 -15.96 5.26
C ILE A 270 -2.26 -17.17 4.36
N THR A 271 -2.59 -16.94 3.13
CA THR A 271 -2.60 -17.96 2.08
C THR A 271 -1.83 -17.44 0.87
N ALA A 272 -1.20 -18.35 0.16
CA ALA A 272 -0.55 -18.01 -1.09
C ALA A 272 -0.82 -19.09 -2.14
N TYR A 273 -0.81 -18.66 -3.39
CA TYR A 273 -1.10 -19.50 -4.53
C TYR A 273 -0.06 -19.29 -5.62
N PRO A 274 0.41 -20.35 -6.29
CA PRO A 274 1.13 -20.18 -7.55
C PRO A 274 0.26 -19.39 -8.52
N TRP A 275 0.88 -18.50 -9.25
CA TRP A 275 0.24 -17.74 -10.30
C TRP A 275 0.98 -17.98 -11.62
N SER A 276 0.27 -18.37 -12.67
CA SER A 276 0.84 -18.71 -13.98
C SER A 276 0.23 -17.91 -15.13
N GLY A 277 -0.48 -16.81 -14.84
CA GLY A 277 -1.25 -16.09 -15.85
C GLY A 277 -2.56 -16.79 -16.26
N SER A 278 -2.76 -18.05 -15.90
CA SER A 278 -3.99 -18.80 -16.15
C SER A 278 -4.88 -18.95 -14.91
N GLY A 279 -4.50 -18.34 -13.79
CA GLY A 279 -5.27 -18.30 -12.55
C GLY A 279 -4.52 -18.87 -11.36
N PHE A 280 -5.27 -19.07 -10.28
CA PHE A 280 -4.76 -19.63 -9.05
C PHE A 280 -4.36 -21.10 -9.23
N GLY A 281 -3.11 -21.41 -8.98
CA GLY A 281 -2.65 -22.79 -8.85
C GLY A 281 -3.14 -23.44 -7.56
N THR A 282 -2.69 -24.64 -7.29
CA THR A 282 -2.96 -25.31 -6.02
C THR A 282 -2.34 -24.52 -4.87
N LYS A 283 -3.16 -24.17 -3.88
CA LYS A 283 -2.71 -23.41 -2.70
C LYS A 283 -1.40 -24.02 -2.16
N PHE A 284 -0.41 -23.20 -1.94
CA PHE A 284 0.79 -23.62 -1.23
C PHE A 284 0.44 -24.17 0.15
N ALA A 285 1.25 -25.09 0.66
CA ALA A 285 1.14 -25.53 2.03
C ALA A 285 1.15 -24.30 2.96
N ASN A 286 0.35 -24.35 4.01
CA ASN A 286 0.42 -23.31 5.03
C ASN A 286 1.82 -23.27 5.63
N PRO A 287 2.27 -22.11 6.11
CA PRO A 287 3.50 -22.09 6.91
C PRO A 287 3.41 -23.10 8.06
N ALA A 288 4.46 -23.85 8.29
CA ALA A 288 4.52 -24.81 9.41
C ALA A 288 4.27 -24.11 10.76
N THR A 289 4.73 -22.88 10.90
CA THR A 289 4.41 -21.99 12.01
C THR A 289 3.57 -20.84 11.44
N LEU A 290 2.30 -20.78 11.79
CA LEU A 290 1.39 -19.73 11.31
C LEU A 290 1.73 -18.36 11.92
N PRO A 291 1.32 -17.25 11.26
CA PRO A 291 1.15 -15.99 11.98
C PRO A 291 0.30 -16.20 13.23
N ALA A 292 0.54 -15.43 14.27
CA ALA A 292 -0.09 -15.70 15.58
C ALA A 292 -1.59 -15.36 15.61
N SER A 293 -2.11 -14.61 14.63
CA SER A 293 -3.51 -14.17 14.57
C SER A 293 -3.81 -13.49 13.24
N ASP A 294 -4.99 -12.92 13.14
CA ASP A 294 -5.51 -12.17 11.99
C ASP A 294 -4.45 -11.28 11.34
N ALA A 295 -4.25 -11.47 10.05
CA ALA A 295 -3.29 -10.72 9.26
C ALA A 295 -3.95 -9.48 8.63
N ASN A 296 -3.32 -8.36 8.83
CA ASN A 296 -3.80 -7.07 8.34
C ASN A 296 -3.06 -6.60 7.07
N GLY A 297 -1.83 -7.06 6.87
CA GLY A 297 -1.02 -6.69 5.71
C GLY A 297 -0.05 -7.78 5.33
N VAL A 298 0.33 -7.82 4.06
CA VAL A 298 1.29 -8.77 3.48
C VAL A 298 2.16 -8.05 2.46
N SER A 299 3.42 -8.42 2.40
CA SER A 299 4.37 -7.91 1.41
C SER A 299 5.41 -8.97 1.06
N PHE A 300 5.82 -9.00 -0.21
CA PHE A 300 7.01 -9.73 -0.65
C PHE A 300 8.25 -8.83 -0.60
N SER A 301 9.40 -9.42 -0.33
CA SER A 301 10.68 -8.70 -0.52
C SER A 301 10.91 -8.42 -2.01
N PRO A 302 11.60 -7.32 -2.37
CA PRO A 302 11.80 -6.93 -3.76
C PRO A 302 12.50 -7.99 -4.62
N ASP A 303 13.38 -8.78 -4.00
CA ASP A 303 14.08 -9.90 -4.64
C ASP A 303 13.24 -11.19 -4.70
N GLY A 304 12.02 -11.17 -4.14
CA GLY A 304 11.13 -12.33 -4.08
C GLY A 304 11.59 -13.45 -3.16
N SER A 305 12.64 -13.24 -2.34
CA SER A 305 13.21 -14.30 -1.48
C SER A 305 12.46 -14.47 -0.16
N ALA A 306 11.60 -13.54 0.21
CA ALA A 306 10.86 -13.55 1.47
C ALA A 306 9.44 -13.00 1.33
N ILE A 307 8.58 -13.39 2.28
CA ILE A 307 7.24 -12.83 2.47
C ILE A 307 7.04 -12.51 3.95
N ALA A 308 6.49 -11.34 4.24
CA ALA A 308 6.22 -10.87 5.58
C ALA A 308 4.74 -10.58 5.78
N VAL A 309 4.27 -10.76 7.02
CA VAL A 309 2.86 -10.63 7.43
C VAL A 309 2.79 -9.82 8.71
N ALA A 310 2.04 -8.73 8.69
CA ALA A 310 1.67 -8.00 9.91
C ALA A 310 0.38 -8.57 10.48
N HIS A 311 0.33 -8.83 11.79
CA HIS A 311 -0.82 -9.50 12.42
C HIS A 311 -1.16 -8.95 13.80
N ALA A 312 -2.34 -9.35 14.32
CA ALA A 312 -2.98 -8.67 15.44
C ALA A 312 -2.43 -9.02 16.83
N VAL A 313 -1.70 -10.11 17.00
CA VAL A 313 -1.17 -10.61 18.29
C VAL A 313 0.34 -10.75 18.22
N SER A 314 1.03 -10.66 19.37
CA SER A 314 2.48 -10.90 19.48
C SER A 314 2.91 -12.20 18.77
N PRO A 315 3.98 -12.16 17.96
CA PRO A 315 5.00 -11.13 17.81
C PRO A 315 4.65 -9.96 16.85
N TRP A 316 3.41 -9.83 16.41
CA TRP A 316 2.83 -8.78 15.57
C TRP A 316 3.37 -8.70 14.13
N VAL A 317 4.45 -9.41 13.85
CA VAL A 317 5.01 -9.61 12.52
C VAL A 317 5.58 -11.03 12.44
N SER A 318 5.39 -11.66 11.30
CA SER A 318 6.05 -12.92 10.95
C SER A 318 6.63 -12.80 9.56
N ALA A 319 7.77 -13.42 9.33
CA ALA A 319 8.34 -13.49 8.00
C ALA A 319 8.84 -14.93 7.70
N TYR A 320 8.81 -15.24 6.42
CA TYR A 320 9.12 -16.58 5.93
C TYR A 320 10.02 -16.48 4.70
N PRO A 321 11.01 -17.37 4.55
CA PRO A 321 11.66 -17.55 3.26
C PRO A 321 10.60 -17.86 2.21
N TRP A 322 10.77 -17.31 1.03
CA TRP A 322 9.95 -17.59 -0.12
C TRP A 322 10.82 -18.07 -1.28
N SER A 323 10.42 -19.13 -1.94
CA SER A 323 11.24 -19.75 -2.99
C SER A 323 10.44 -20.11 -4.23
N GLY A 324 9.25 -19.55 -4.42
CA GLY A 324 8.35 -19.97 -5.51
C GLY A 324 7.70 -21.34 -5.30
N SER A 325 8.17 -22.13 -4.33
CA SER A 325 7.52 -23.39 -3.90
C SER A 325 6.72 -23.24 -2.61
N GLY A 326 6.57 -22.01 -2.11
CA GLY A 326 5.78 -21.68 -0.94
C GLY A 326 6.60 -21.17 0.23
N PHE A 327 5.97 -21.23 1.41
CA PHE A 327 6.56 -20.74 2.66
C PHE A 327 7.64 -21.70 3.15
N GLY A 328 8.83 -21.17 3.39
CA GLY A 328 9.88 -21.86 4.13
C GLY A 328 9.62 -21.85 5.64
N THR A 329 10.58 -22.33 6.41
CA THR A 329 10.54 -22.27 7.87
C THR A 329 10.50 -20.81 8.33
N LYS A 330 9.54 -20.45 9.16
CA LYS A 330 9.39 -19.11 9.71
C LYS A 330 10.74 -18.62 10.24
N PHE A 331 11.17 -17.44 9.84
CA PHE A 331 12.33 -16.80 10.45
C PHE A 331 12.12 -16.62 11.95
N ALA A 332 13.20 -16.60 12.71
CA ALA A 332 13.14 -16.25 14.12
C ALA A 332 12.43 -14.90 14.29
N ASP A 333 11.62 -14.79 15.33
CA ASP A 333 10.99 -13.53 15.67
C ASP A 333 12.05 -12.47 15.98
N PRO A 334 11.78 -11.19 15.69
CA PRO A 334 12.72 -10.15 16.06
C PRO A 334 13.06 -10.22 17.53
N SER A 335 14.36 -10.11 17.87
CA SER A 335 14.82 -10.12 19.27
C SER A 335 14.17 -9.03 20.12
N THR A 336 13.80 -7.92 19.51
CA THR A 336 12.96 -6.87 20.10
C THR A 336 11.73 -6.72 19.23
N LEU A 337 10.59 -7.12 19.75
CA LEU A 337 9.32 -7.14 19.02
C LEU A 337 8.78 -5.73 18.75
N PRO A 338 7.93 -5.56 17.70
CA PRO A 338 6.96 -4.46 17.70
C PRO A 338 6.16 -4.47 19.01
N THR A 339 5.54 -3.40 19.39
CA THR A 339 4.90 -3.27 20.71
C THR A 339 3.39 -3.43 20.68
N GLY A 340 2.79 -3.76 19.53
CA GLY A 340 1.34 -3.93 19.41
C GLY A 340 0.90 -4.40 18.04
N THR A 341 -0.40 -4.59 17.88
CA THR A 341 -1.05 -5.09 16.67
C THR A 341 -0.40 -4.55 15.40
N GLY A 342 0.24 -5.42 14.64
CA GLY A 342 0.78 -5.11 13.32
C GLY A 342 -0.36 -4.86 12.34
N LYS A 343 -0.28 -3.78 11.59
CA LYS A 343 -1.32 -3.34 10.65
C LYS A 343 -0.83 -3.39 9.20
N GLY A 344 0.38 -2.95 8.98
CA GLY A 344 1.01 -3.04 7.68
C GLY A 344 2.45 -3.50 7.82
N VAL A 345 2.97 -4.13 6.80
CA VAL A 345 4.37 -4.54 6.70
C VAL A 345 4.83 -4.32 5.27
N ASN A 346 6.05 -3.87 5.13
CA ASN A 346 6.66 -3.77 3.82
C ASN A 346 8.21 -3.84 3.92
N PHE A 347 8.83 -4.21 2.79
CA PHE A 347 10.28 -4.20 2.63
C PHE A 347 10.74 -2.90 1.97
N SER A 348 11.94 -2.44 2.26
CA SER A 348 12.55 -1.33 1.51
C SER A 348 12.79 -1.74 0.05
N PRO A 349 12.75 -0.79 -0.91
CA PRO A 349 12.94 -1.11 -2.33
C PRO A 349 14.26 -1.82 -2.65
N ASP A 350 15.31 -1.54 -1.88
CA ASP A 350 16.61 -2.21 -1.96
C ASP A 350 16.68 -3.56 -1.24
N GLY A 351 15.59 -3.96 -0.56
CA GLY A 351 15.51 -5.19 0.20
C GLY A 351 16.36 -5.24 1.47
N SER A 352 17.00 -4.14 1.87
CA SER A 352 17.90 -4.11 3.02
C SER A 352 17.21 -3.97 4.37
N ALA A 353 15.92 -3.66 4.37
CA ALA A 353 15.15 -3.42 5.59
C ALA A 353 13.70 -3.90 5.47
N ILE A 354 13.07 -4.08 6.61
CA ILE A 354 11.65 -4.34 6.76
C ILE A 354 11.06 -3.43 7.83
N ALA A 355 9.92 -2.82 7.54
CA ALA A 355 9.20 -1.97 8.49
C ALA A 355 7.81 -2.52 8.79
N VAL A 356 7.37 -2.35 10.03
CA VAL A 356 6.06 -2.78 10.53
C VAL A 356 5.36 -1.58 11.16
N GLY A 357 4.21 -1.24 10.61
CA GLY A 357 3.29 -0.30 11.24
C GLY A 357 2.41 -1.03 12.26
N HIS A 358 2.23 -0.48 13.46
CA HIS A 358 1.48 -1.17 14.52
C HIS A 358 0.72 -0.25 15.47
N PHE A 359 -0.10 -0.83 16.36
CA PHE A 359 -1.13 -0.12 17.12
C PHE A 359 -0.63 0.62 18.37
N THR A 360 0.54 0.31 18.91
CA THR A 360 1.06 0.90 20.15
C THR A 360 2.44 1.49 19.96
N SER A 361 2.82 2.47 20.81
CA SER A 361 4.16 3.08 20.77
C SER A 361 5.26 2.02 20.76
N PRO A 362 6.28 2.12 19.86
CA PRO A 362 6.65 3.25 19.01
C PRO A 362 5.88 3.36 17.67
N TYR A 363 4.83 2.60 17.45
CA TYR A 363 3.90 2.62 16.31
C TYR A 363 4.48 2.25 14.95
N VAL A 364 5.76 2.37 14.78
CA VAL A 364 6.54 1.81 13.69
C VAL A 364 7.79 1.17 14.26
N THR A 365 8.10 -0.01 13.78
CA THR A 365 9.33 -0.73 14.12
C THR A 365 9.96 -1.20 12.82
N ALA A 366 11.26 -1.03 12.72
CA ALA A 366 11.99 -1.49 11.56
C ALA A 366 13.22 -2.29 11.95
N TYR A 367 13.64 -3.16 11.04
CA TYR A 367 14.74 -4.09 11.24
C TYR A 367 15.62 -4.13 9.98
N PRO A 368 16.95 -4.27 10.11
CA PRO A 368 17.75 -4.71 9.00
C PRO A 368 17.19 -6.03 8.46
N TRP A 369 17.21 -6.17 7.16
CA TRP A 369 16.85 -7.41 6.50
C TRP A 369 18.01 -7.88 5.63
N SER A 370 18.37 -9.12 5.72
CA SER A 370 19.51 -9.68 5.00
C SER A 370 19.18 -10.97 4.23
N GLY A 371 17.89 -11.27 4.04
CA GLY A 371 17.46 -12.55 3.49
C GLY A 371 17.56 -13.73 4.48
N SER A 372 18.21 -13.54 5.63
CA SER A 372 18.28 -14.54 6.71
C SER A 372 17.36 -14.22 7.89
N GLY A 373 16.53 -13.19 7.80
CA GLY A 373 15.55 -12.78 8.79
C GLY A 373 15.77 -11.39 9.35
N PHE A 374 15.10 -11.12 10.47
CA PHE A 374 15.17 -9.85 11.17
C PHE A 374 16.52 -9.66 11.85
N GLY A 375 17.22 -8.60 11.51
CA GLY A 375 18.39 -8.16 12.26
C GLY A 375 18.02 -7.52 13.60
N THR A 376 19.00 -6.95 14.28
CA THR A 376 18.76 -6.20 15.51
C THR A 376 17.86 -5.01 15.21
N LYS A 377 16.74 -4.87 15.94
CA LYS A 377 15.80 -3.76 15.78
C LYS A 377 16.56 -2.44 15.71
N TYR A 378 16.29 -1.67 14.69
CA TYR A 378 16.80 -0.31 14.63
C TYR A 378 16.34 0.49 15.86
N SER A 379 17.13 1.47 16.27
CA SER A 379 16.70 2.41 17.29
C SER A 379 15.30 2.92 16.94
N ASN A 380 14.47 3.08 17.96
CA ASN A 380 13.18 3.69 17.71
C ASN A 380 13.39 5.06 17.05
N PRO A 381 12.52 5.42 16.12
CA PRO A 381 12.55 6.78 15.62
C PRO A 381 12.54 7.75 16.82
N SER A 382 13.42 8.73 16.82
CA SER A 382 13.42 9.75 17.88
C SER A 382 13.03 11.10 17.26
N PRO A 383 11.88 11.61 17.65
CA PRO A 383 10.83 11.09 18.53
C PRO A 383 9.98 9.94 17.91
N LEU A 384 9.34 9.11 18.75
CA LEU A 384 8.49 7.96 18.35
C LEU A 384 7.20 8.39 17.62
N PRO A 385 6.64 7.63 16.67
CA PRO A 385 5.21 7.70 16.36
C PRO A 385 4.38 7.54 17.64
N ASN A 386 3.29 8.25 17.79
CA ASN A 386 2.51 8.21 19.03
C ASN A 386 1.30 7.30 18.97
N SER A 387 1.07 6.59 17.85
CA SER A 387 -0.04 5.63 17.75
C SER A 387 -0.03 4.84 16.42
N TYR A 388 -0.91 3.89 16.31
CA TYR A 388 -1.26 2.86 15.33
C TYR A 388 -1.01 3.16 13.84
N VAL A 389 -0.30 2.26 13.16
CA VAL A 389 0.04 2.29 11.71
C VAL A 389 -0.68 1.14 10.98
N PRO A 390 -1.74 1.39 10.18
CA PRO A 390 -2.55 0.33 9.56
C PRO A 390 -2.04 -0.20 8.23
N ALA A 391 -1.20 0.53 7.51
CA ALA A 391 -0.67 0.07 6.24
C ALA A 391 0.78 0.53 6.03
N VAL A 392 1.52 -0.26 5.29
CA VAL A 392 2.90 0.01 4.88
C VAL A 392 2.95 -0.22 3.38
N ALA A 393 3.42 0.74 2.60
CA ALA A 393 3.65 0.57 1.18
C ALA A 393 5.04 1.05 0.79
N PHE A 394 5.68 0.33 -0.13
CA PHE A 394 6.91 0.74 -0.80
C PHE A 394 6.61 1.07 -2.27
N GLY A 395 7.25 2.10 -2.81
CA GLY A 395 7.25 2.34 -4.25
C GLY A 395 8.06 1.27 -4.99
N ARG A 396 7.62 0.89 -6.20
CA ARG A 396 8.37 -0.04 -7.07
C ARG A 396 9.47 0.72 -7.81
N ILE A 397 10.64 0.11 -7.93
CA ILE A 397 11.67 0.53 -8.87
C ILE A 397 11.19 0.10 -10.25
N ALA A 398 11.00 1.05 -11.19
CA ALA A 398 10.88 0.70 -12.59
C ALA A 398 12.23 0.13 -13.06
N VAL A 399 12.24 -1.12 -13.50
CA VAL A 399 13.38 -1.78 -14.13
C VAL A 399 13.41 -1.40 -15.60
#